data_efb9fa8ab5aea8ef1ffd4d9a6dae6efc
#
_entry.id   efb9fa8ab5aea8ef1ffd4d9a6dae6efc
#
_cell.length_a   1.000
_cell.length_b   1.000
_cell.length_c   1.000
_cell.angle_alpha   90.00
_cell.angle_beta   90.00
_cell.angle_gamma   90.00
#
_symmetry.space_group_name_H-M   'P 1'
#
loop_
_entity.id
_entity.type
_entity.pdbx_description
1 polymer ?
#
loop_
_entity_poly.entity_id
_entity_poly.type
_entity_poly.pdbx_seq_one_letter_code
_entity_poly.pdbx_strand_id
1 'polypeptide(L)'
;MGILTSGSPALMKAALDAGITHFDSTAGQPQQIRNEEMIGEVLKGRPRESVIYGTKIHLPQDYKTGLYEKTATEKEFTRNLDAALKRLQMDYVDILYHHMVSRRESAFYEPVMKAMEKAKKAGKARFLGMTSHSNVPEAVQAATDSKFYEVIMASYNTRQINLLQVKEAIANAAKAGLGVVAIKVIRGDIEEGQKLLNPGASLKWVLQDTNVHATVPGFSNFDEMNIDLSVMEDLSLTDAEMNYLKREDSYSGLFCQGCGQCLQQCNAELPIPDLMRAYMYVYGYRQPALAHSLLKSLELPHKDCDDCPSCQVVCQNGWKVSEKICDMVRLRDVPSSFLV
;
A
#
# COMPACT_ATOMS: atom_id res chain seq x y z
N MET A 1 -4.95 1.87 11.09
CA MET A 1 -4.05 2.96 10.65
C MET A 1 -2.86 2.40 9.89
N GLY A 2 -2.60 2.88 8.68
CA GLY A 2 -1.40 2.57 7.92
C GLY A 2 -0.24 3.49 8.33
N ILE A 3 0.88 2.93 8.76
CA ILE A 3 2.01 3.69 9.34
C ILE A 3 3.13 3.91 8.32
N LEU A 4 2.81 4.09 7.06
CA LEU A 4 3.81 4.44 6.05
C LEU A 4 4.16 5.93 6.08
N THR A 5 3.17 6.75 6.39
CA THR A 5 3.24 8.22 6.25
C THR A 5 3.35 8.98 7.58
N SER A 6 2.98 8.35 8.69
CA SER A 6 3.01 8.99 10.01
C SER A 6 4.22 8.51 10.82
N GLY A 7 5.34 9.19 10.67
CA GLY A 7 6.51 8.99 11.55
C GLY A 7 6.41 9.75 12.89
N SER A 8 5.20 10.09 13.38
CA SER A 8 4.99 10.86 14.59
C SER A 8 4.52 9.98 15.76
N PRO A 9 5.34 9.80 16.82
CA PRO A 9 4.91 9.11 18.03
C PRO A 9 3.68 9.75 18.69
N ALA A 10 3.55 11.07 18.64
CA ALA A 10 2.41 11.79 19.19
C ALA A 10 1.11 11.45 18.45
N LEU A 11 1.16 11.40 17.12
CA LEU A 11 0.01 11.06 16.29
C LEU A 11 -0.41 9.60 16.50
N MET A 12 0.54 8.68 16.63
CA MET A 12 0.23 7.27 16.91
C MET A 12 -0.39 7.10 18.30
N LYS A 13 0.11 7.81 19.32
CA LYS A 13 -0.48 7.79 20.67
C LYS A 13 -1.91 8.32 20.65
N ALA A 14 -2.15 9.44 19.97
CA ALA A 14 -3.49 10.00 19.82
C ALA A 14 -4.45 9.04 19.10
N ALA A 15 -3.98 8.35 18.08
CA ALA A 15 -4.77 7.33 17.38
C ALA A 15 -5.16 6.17 18.30
N LEU A 16 -4.23 5.70 19.14
CA LEU A 16 -4.51 4.67 20.16
C LEU A 16 -5.52 5.17 21.20
N ASP A 17 -5.36 6.40 21.68
CA ASP A 17 -6.24 7.00 22.69
C ASP A 17 -7.65 7.27 22.12
N ALA A 18 -7.74 7.52 20.81
CA ALA A 18 -9.01 7.61 20.07
C ALA A 18 -9.67 6.24 19.75
N GLY A 19 -9.06 5.12 20.17
CA GLY A 19 -9.63 3.78 19.99
C GLY A 19 -9.25 3.08 18.70
N ILE A 20 -8.29 3.58 17.93
CA ILE A 20 -7.76 2.83 16.79
C ILE A 20 -6.93 1.66 17.31
N THR A 21 -7.34 0.44 16.96
CA THR A 21 -6.68 -0.79 17.42
C THR A 21 -5.89 -1.49 16.31
N HIS A 22 -6.23 -1.29 15.02
CA HIS A 22 -5.55 -1.96 13.91
C HIS A 22 -4.46 -1.07 13.31
N PHE A 23 -3.22 -1.50 13.42
CA PHE A 23 -2.04 -0.85 12.87
C PHE A 23 -1.36 -1.73 11.83
N ASP A 24 -0.86 -1.11 10.77
CA ASP A 24 -0.26 -1.82 9.65
C ASP A 24 1.00 -1.11 9.17
N SER A 25 2.08 -1.87 8.98
CA SER A 25 3.35 -1.39 8.46
C SER A 25 3.91 -2.30 7.36
N THR A 26 5.11 -1.99 6.91
CA THR A 26 5.88 -2.79 5.97
C THR A 26 7.33 -2.80 6.40
N ALA A 27 8.01 -3.94 6.33
CA ALA A 27 9.43 -4.06 6.61
C ALA A 27 10.28 -3.88 5.34
N GLY A 28 11.47 -3.30 5.48
CA GLY A 28 12.50 -3.43 4.46
C GLY A 28 13.15 -2.15 3.93
N GLN A 29 12.48 -1.00 3.93
CA GLN A 29 13.09 0.27 3.50
C GLN A 29 13.52 1.13 4.71
N PRO A 30 14.49 2.06 4.58
CA PRO A 30 15.01 2.83 5.72
C PRO A 30 13.94 3.58 6.53
N GLN A 31 12.94 4.17 5.86
CA GLN A 31 11.85 4.84 6.56
C GLN A 31 10.95 3.85 7.31
N GLN A 32 10.73 2.69 6.75
CA GLN A 32 9.92 1.62 7.36
C GLN A 32 10.61 1.05 8.58
N ILE A 33 11.95 0.94 8.58
CA ILE A 33 12.75 0.54 9.74
C ILE A 33 12.52 1.53 10.89
N ARG A 34 12.62 2.84 10.63
CA ARG A 34 12.35 3.87 11.64
C ARG A 34 10.92 3.83 12.18
N ASN A 35 9.96 3.53 11.30
CA ASN A 35 8.56 3.39 11.71
C ASN A 35 8.36 2.18 12.63
N GLU A 36 8.99 1.05 12.34
CA GLU A 36 8.91 -0.14 13.21
C GLU A 36 9.54 0.12 14.58
N GLU A 37 10.70 0.79 14.65
CA GLU A 37 11.33 1.19 15.90
C GLU A 37 10.44 2.15 16.71
N MET A 38 9.86 3.16 16.05
CA MET A 38 8.93 4.10 16.67
C MET A 38 7.67 3.38 17.22
N ILE A 39 7.11 2.44 16.46
CA ILE A 39 5.96 1.65 16.88
C ILE A 39 6.30 0.83 18.13
N GLY A 40 7.45 0.15 18.13
CA GLY A 40 7.92 -0.61 19.27
C GLY A 40 8.00 0.24 20.55
N GLU A 41 8.56 1.44 20.44
CA GLU A 41 8.64 2.37 21.58
C GLU A 41 7.26 2.92 22.02
N VAL A 42 6.37 3.22 21.08
CA VAL A 42 5.02 3.74 21.44
C VAL A 42 4.15 2.67 22.09
N LEU A 43 4.29 1.41 21.69
CA LEU A 43 3.52 0.30 22.25
C LEU A 43 4.14 -0.31 23.50
N LYS A 44 5.35 0.08 23.87
CA LYS A 44 6.04 -0.40 25.05
C LYS A 44 5.23 -0.17 26.33
N GLY A 45 5.05 -1.26 27.09
CA GLY A 45 4.26 -1.23 28.33
C GLY A 45 2.74 -1.27 28.15
N ARG A 46 2.23 -1.29 26.93
CA ARG A 46 0.81 -1.58 26.65
C ARG A 46 0.59 -3.11 26.57
N PRO A 47 -0.56 -3.63 26.96
CA PRO A 47 -0.89 -5.03 26.73
C PRO A 47 -0.81 -5.34 25.22
N ARG A 48 -0.07 -6.40 24.84
CA ARG A 48 0.15 -6.73 23.42
C ARG A 48 -1.14 -7.00 22.67
N GLU A 49 -2.11 -7.59 23.34
CA GLU A 49 -3.45 -7.91 22.84
C GLU A 49 -4.36 -6.69 22.67
N SER A 50 -3.95 -5.51 23.17
CA SER A 50 -4.73 -4.27 22.97
C SER A 50 -4.71 -3.74 21.56
N VAL A 51 -3.81 -4.27 20.71
CA VAL A 51 -3.67 -3.88 19.31
C VAL A 51 -3.62 -5.08 18.38
N ILE A 52 -4.18 -4.90 17.19
CA ILE A 52 -3.99 -5.79 16.03
C ILE A 52 -2.88 -5.17 15.20
N TYR A 53 -1.78 -5.90 15.04
CA TYR A 53 -0.64 -5.41 14.27
C TYR A 53 -0.35 -6.29 13.07
N GLY A 54 -0.38 -5.67 11.87
CA GLY A 54 -0.03 -6.30 10.62
C GLY A 54 1.34 -5.84 10.10
N THR A 55 2.15 -6.75 9.59
CA THR A 55 3.38 -6.41 8.87
C THR A 55 3.51 -7.19 7.57
N LYS A 56 4.27 -6.64 6.65
CA LYS A 56 4.53 -7.17 5.32
C LYS A 56 6.02 -7.42 5.16
N ILE A 57 6.40 -8.61 4.72
CA ILE A 57 7.78 -8.91 4.40
C ILE A 57 7.98 -8.80 2.89
N HIS A 58 8.79 -7.83 2.50
CA HIS A 58 9.15 -7.65 1.10
C HIS A 58 10.31 -8.55 0.73
N LEU A 59 10.19 -9.21 -0.41
CA LEU A 59 11.26 -9.97 -1.05
C LEU A 59 11.47 -9.48 -2.48
N PRO A 60 12.65 -9.69 -3.06
CA PRO A 60 12.93 -9.30 -4.44
C PRO A 60 11.93 -9.90 -5.44
N GLN A 61 11.30 -9.00 -6.20
CA GLN A 61 10.32 -9.33 -7.24
C GLN A 61 10.66 -8.57 -8.51
N ASP A 62 10.51 -9.21 -9.64
CA ASP A 62 10.45 -8.53 -10.93
C ASP A 62 9.09 -7.82 -11.05
N TYR A 63 9.09 -6.51 -10.92
CA TYR A 63 7.88 -5.70 -10.99
C TYR A 63 7.19 -5.71 -12.36
N LYS A 64 7.90 -6.07 -13.45
CA LYS A 64 7.32 -6.20 -14.79
C LYS A 64 6.45 -7.44 -14.89
N THR A 65 6.92 -8.54 -14.35
CA THR A 65 6.21 -9.82 -14.39
C THR A 65 5.38 -10.12 -13.16
N GLY A 66 5.67 -9.48 -12.04
CA GLY A 66 5.07 -9.77 -10.74
C GLY A 66 5.55 -11.08 -10.12
N LEU A 67 6.62 -11.68 -10.67
CA LEU A 67 7.17 -12.94 -10.19
C LEU A 67 8.35 -12.71 -9.24
N TYR A 68 8.57 -13.64 -8.33
CA TYR A 68 9.71 -13.60 -7.43
C TYR A 68 11.02 -13.94 -8.12
N GLU A 69 12.08 -13.24 -7.73
CA GLU A 69 13.44 -13.56 -8.13
C GLU A 69 13.98 -14.78 -7.39
N LYS A 70 15.04 -15.40 -7.93
CA LYS A 70 15.69 -16.57 -7.29
C LYS A 70 16.25 -16.27 -5.89
N THR A 71 16.53 -15.00 -5.61
CA THR A 71 17.01 -14.51 -4.32
C THR A 71 15.91 -14.43 -3.26
N ALA A 72 14.65 -14.48 -3.64
CA ALA A 72 13.49 -14.48 -2.75
C ALA A 72 13.33 -15.87 -2.09
N THR A 73 14.13 -16.14 -1.07
CA THR A 73 14.18 -17.44 -0.40
C THR A 73 13.42 -17.46 0.94
N GLU A 74 13.08 -18.66 1.41
CA GLU A 74 12.54 -18.87 2.75
C GLU A 74 13.45 -18.29 3.85
N LYS A 75 14.77 -18.47 3.71
CA LYS A 75 15.77 -17.94 4.64
C LYS A 75 15.74 -16.42 4.71
N GLU A 76 15.62 -15.77 3.54
CA GLU A 76 15.55 -14.32 3.44
C GLU A 76 14.27 -13.79 4.11
N PHE A 77 13.13 -14.41 3.83
CA PHE A 77 11.86 -14.06 4.45
C PHE A 77 11.94 -14.16 5.99
N THR A 78 12.45 -15.29 6.50
CA THR A 78 12.57 -15.53 7.94
C THR A 78 13.49 -14.50 8.60
N ARG A 79 14.64 -14.22 7.99
CA ARG A 79 15.58 -13.20 8.48
C ARG A 79 14.92 -11.83 8.57
N ASN A 80 14.17 -11.44 7.55
CA ASN A 80 13.51 -10.14 7.49
C ASN A 80 12.38 -10.04 8.53
N LEU A 81 11.62 -11.12 8.73
CA LEU A 81 10.60 -11.19 9.79
C LEU A 81 11.23 -11.05 11.19
N ASP A 82 12.30 -11.80 11.47
CA ASP A 82 12.96 -11.76 12.78
C ASP A 82 13.56 -10.37 13.07
N ALA A 83 14.11 -9.73 12.04
CA ALA A 83 14.60 -8.36 12.15
C ALA A 83 13.45 -7.35 12.40
N ALA A 84 12.29 -7.52 11.75
CA ALA A 84 11.10 -6.70 11.97
C ALA A 84 10.57 -6.87 13.42
N LEU A 85 10.40 -8.09 13.88
CA LEU A 85 9.94 -8.39 15.26
C LEU A 85 10.85 -7.77 16.30
N LYS A 86 12.17 -7.85 16.07
CA LYS A 86 13.16 -7.22 16.97
C LYS A 86 13.01 -5.70 17.04
N ARG A 87 12.82 -5.01 15.90
CA ARG A 87 12.62 -3.54 15.87
C ARG A 87 11.30 -3.15 16.51
N LEU A 88 10.25 -3.94 16.25
CA LEU A 88 8.93 -3.77 16.86
C LEU A 88 8.89 -4.07 18.36
N GLN A 89 9.92 -4.71 18.91
CA GLN A 89 9.95 -5.20 20.30
C GLN A 89 8.75 -6.12 20.62
N MET A 90 8.37 -6.96 19.63
CA MET A 90 7.24 -7.89 19.72
C MET A 90 7.70 -9.33 19.49
N ASP A 91 7.08 -10.27 20.21
CA ASP A 91 7.29 -11.69 19.98
C ASP A 91 6.51 -12.21 18.75
N TYR A 92 5.41 -11.55 18.42
CA TYR A 92 4.55 -11.92 17.30
C TYR A 92 3.85 -10.72 16.68
N VAL A 93 3.39 -10.89 15.43
CA VAL A 93 2.41 -10.01 14.77
C VAL A 93 1.06 -10.72 14.66
N ASP A 94 -0.03 -9.96 14.63
CA ASP A 94 -1.35 -10.56 14.44
C ASP A 94 -1.53 -11.05 13.01
N ILE A 95 -1.11 -10.24 12.04
CA ILE A 95 -1.24 -10.61 10.63
C ILE A 95 0.12 -10.48 9.94
N LEU A 96 0.62 -11.59 9.42
CA LEU A 96 1.83 -11.63 8.61
C LEU A 96 1.44 -11.70 7.13
N TYR A 97 1.75 -10.67 6.37
CA TYR A 97 1.34 -10.57 4.98
C TYR A 97 2.42 -10.99 3.99
N HIS A 98 2.03 -11.81 3.03
CA HIS A 98 2.71 -12.00 1.76
C HIS A 98 2.56 -10.74 0.90
N HIS A 99 3.65 -10.02 0.62
CA HIS A 99 3.60 -8.65 0.15
C HIS A 99 3.54 -8.53 -1.38
N MET A 100 2.69 -7.62 -1.87
CA MET A 100 2.62 -7.19 -3.29
C MET A 100 2.34 -8.29 -4.31
N VAL A 101 1.50 -9.24 -3.96
CA VAL A 101 1.09 -10.29 -4.89
C VAL A 101 0.19 -9.71 -5.98
N SER A 102 0.57 -9.94 -7.24
CA SER A 102 -0.18 -9.48 -8.42
C SER A 102 -0.46 -10.58 -9.44
N ARG A 103 0.02 -11.79 -9.18
CA ARG A 103 -0.10 -12.95 -10.05
C ARG A 103 -0.46 -14.18 -9.24
N ARG A 104 -1.14 -15.14 -9.90
CA ARG A 104 -1.46 -16.42 -9.29
C ARG A 104 -0.20 -17.17 -8.87
N GLU A 105 0.81 -17.22 -9.72
CA GLU A 105 2.08 -17.90 -9.45
C GLU A 105 2.78 -17.34 -8.21
N SER A 106 2.71 -16.04 -8.02
CA SER A 106 3.30 -15.37 -6.84
C SER A 106 2.50 -15.67 -5.58
N ALA A 107 1.17 -15.82 -5.66
CA ALA A 107 0.35 -16.22 -4.52
C ALA A 107 0.71 -17.64 -4.02
N PHE A 108 1.17 -18.51 -4.91
CA PHE A 108 1.57 -19.90 -4.62
C PHE A 108 3.09 -20.08 -4.52
N TYR A 109 3.84 -18.99 -4.34
CA TYR A 109 5.30 -19.09 -4.27
C TYR A 109 5.74 -19.82 -3.02
N GLU A 110 6.14 -21.08 -3.22
CA GLU A 110 6.40 -22.05 -2.15
C GLU A 110 7.39 -21.59 -1.08
N PRO A 111 8.53 -20.92 -1.41
CA PRO A 111 9.47 -20.46 -0.38
C PRO A 111 8.86 -19.49 0.62
N VAL A 112 7.99 -18.58 0.17
CA VAL A 112 7.29 -17.65 1.05
C VAL A 112 6.22 -18.36 1.86
N MET A 113 5.39 -19.19 1.23
CA MET A 113 4.35 -19.95 1.92
C MET A 113 4.93 -20.83 3.04
N LYS A 114 6.03 -21.54 2.77
CA LYS A 114 6.73 -22.33 3.79
C LYS A 114 7.24 -21.48 4.95
N ALA A 115 7.85 -20.32 4.65
CA ALA A 115 8.34 -19.40 5.68
C ALA A 115 7.19 -18.90 6.56
N MET A 116 6.08 -18.49 5.96
CA MET A 116 4.89 -18.01 6.67
C MET A 116 4.26 -19.10 7.54
N GLU A 117 4.14 -20.32 7.02
CA GLU A 117 3.61 -21.47 7.78
C GLU A 117 4.50 -21.78 9.00
N LYS A 118 5.83 -21.78 8.82
CA LYS A 118 6.78 -21.97 9.92
C LYS A 118 6.68 -20.83 10.95
N ALA A 119 6.55 -19.60 10.51
CA ALA A 119 6.36 -18.44 11.39
C ALA A 119 5.09 -18.59 12.23
N LYS A 120 3.97 -19.01 11.63
CA LYS A 120 2.72 -19.27 12.35
C LYS A 120 2.87 -20.43 13.33
N LYS A 121 3.47 -21.54 12.93
CA LYS A 121 3.74 -22.69 13.84
C LYS A 121 4.67 -22.32 15.01
N ALA A 122 5.59 -21.39 14.78
CA ALA A 122 6.50 -20.88 15.82
C ALA A 122 5.87 -19.79 16.72
N GLY A 123 4.60 -19.45 16.51
CA GLY A 123 3.90 -18.42 17.26
C GLY A 123 4.29 -16.98 16.91
N LYS A 124 5.06 -16.75 15.85
CA LYS A 124 5.49 -15.42 15.38
C LYS A 124 4.40 -14.68 14.59
N ALA A 125 3.36 -15.38 14.16
CA ALA A 125 2.19 -14.81 13.48
C ALA A 125 0.92 -15.55 13.91
N ARG A 126 -0.19 -14.80 14.13
CA ARG A 126 -1.48 -15.40 14.46
C ARG A 126 -2.25 -15.80 13.18
N PHE A 127 -2.26 -14.90 12.21
CA PHE A 127 -2.96 -15.08 10.93
C PHE A 127 -2.01 -14.85 9.76
N LEU A 128 -2.22 -15.59 8.67
CA LEU A 128 -1.50 -15.43 7.43
C LEU A 128 -2.35 -14.64 6.45
N GLY A 129 -1.79 -13.56 5.92
CA GLY A 129 -2.46 -12.70 4.97
C GLY A 129 -1.71 -12.54 3.66
N MET A 130 -2.35 -11.89 2.69
CA MET A 130 -1.74 -11.53 1.42
C MET A 130 -2.12 -10.09 1.07
N THR A 131 -1.20 -9.34 0.48
CA THR A 131 -1.51 -7.99 -0.01
C THR A 131 -1.46 -7.91 -1.53
N SER A 132 -2.41 -7.17 -2.11
CA SER A 132 -2.44 -6.89 -3.55
C SER A 132 -2.70 -5.42 -3.82
N HIS A 133 -1.83 -4.84 -4.65
CA HIS A 133 -1.93 -3.44 -5.10
C HIS A 133 -2.30 -3.33 -6.59
N SER A 134 -2.02 -4.36 -7.36
CA SER A 134 -2.25 -4.44 -8.82
C SER A 134 -2.81 -5.80 -9.18
N ASN A 135 -3.52 -5.88 -10.30
CA ASN A 135 -4.19 -7.11 -10.76
C ASN A 135 -5.02 -7.78 -9.63
N VAL A 136 -5.72 -6.95 -8.86
CA VAL A 136 -6.41 -7.34 -7.61
C VAL A 136 -7.36 -8.53 -7.80
N PRO A 137 -8.19 -8.61 -8.85
CA PRO A 137 -9.11 -9.73 -9.02
C PRO A 137 -8.40 -11.08 -9.08
N GLU A 138 -7.33 -11.20 -9.89
CA GLU A 138 -6.56 -12.44 -10.00
C GLU A 138 -5.87 -12.81 -8.69
N ALA A 139 -5.22 -11.82 -8.05
CA ALA A 139 -4.50 -12.04 -6.81
C ALA A 139 -5.45 -12.48 -5.67
N VAL A 140 -6.60 -11.80 -5.54
CA VAL A 140 -7.61 -12.14 -4.52
C VAL A 140 -8.23 -13.50 -4.79
N GLN A 141 -8.52 -13.82 -6.05
CA GLN A 141 -9.02 -15.14 -6.41
C GLN A 141 -7.98 -16.22 -6.11
N ALA A 142 -6.70 -16.00 -6.43
CA ALA A 142 -5.62 -16.93 -6.12
C ALA A 142 -5.47 -17.18 -4.62
N ALA A 143 -5.61 -16.14 -3.80
CA ALA A 143 -5.58 -16.28 -2.35
C ALA A 143 -6.78 -17.11 -1.85
N THR A 144 -7.97 -16.86 -2.37
CA THR A 144 -9.19 -17.61 -2.03
C THR A 144 -9.05 -19.08 -2.38
N ASP A 145 -8.54 -19.39 -3.57
CA ASP A 145 -8.33 -20.75 -4.05
C ASP A 145 -7.27 -21.51 -3.23
N SER A 146 -6.27 -20.79 -2.73
CA SER A 146 -5.15 -21.41 -2.01
C SER A 146 -5.55 -22.07 -0.69
N LYS A 147 -6.62 -21.58 -0.06
CA LYS A 147 -7.05 -21.96 1.31
C LYS A 147 -5.92 -21.82 2.36
N PHE A 148 -4.90 -21.08 2.03
CA PHE A 148 -3.72 -20.85 2.87
C PHE A 148 -3.81 -19.52 3.61
N TYR A 149 -4.29 -18.48 2.92
CA TYR A 149 -4.44 -17.16 3.50
C TYR A 149 -5.77 -17.04 4.25
N GLU A 150 -5.72 -16.33 5.36
CA GLU A 150 -6.86 -16.06 6.23
C GLU A 150 -7.32 -14.60 6.09
N VAL A 151 -6.43 -13.72 5.62
CA VAL A 151 -6.69 -12.29 5.45
C VAL A 151 -6.19 -11.81 4.09
N ILE A 152 -7.02 -11.02 3.42
CA ILE A 152 -6.66 -10.30 2.20
C ILE A 152 -6.59 -8.82 2.51
N MET A 153 -5.51 -8.15 2.10
CA MET A 153 -5.40 -6.72 2.10
C MET A 153 -5.29 -6.23 0.64
N ALA A 154 -6.36 -5.64 0.11
CA ALA A 154 -6.49 -5.33 -1.31
C ALA A 154 -6.74 -3.84 -1.58
N SER A 155 -6.18 -3.32 -2.67
CA SER A 155 -6.54 -2.00 -3.17
C SER A 155 -8.01 -1.98 -3.56
N TYR A 156 -8.78 -1.06 -2.95
CA TYR A 156 -10.20 -0.94 -3.21
C TYR A 156 -10.65 0.52 -3.07
N ASN A 157 -11.08 1.10 -4.17
CA ASN A 157 -11.57 2.49 -4.24
C ASN A 157 -12.46 2.70 -5.47
N THR A 158 -13.22 3.80 -5.49
CA THR A 158 -14.18 4.13 -6.57
C THR A 158 -13.55 4.42 -7.91
N ARG A 159 -12.25 4.74 -7.93
CA ARG A 159 -11.51 5.10 -9.15
C ARG A 159 -10.78 3.92 -9.80
N GLN A 160 -11.08 2.71 -9.37
CA GLN A 160 -10.43 1.51 -9.88
C GLN A 160 -11.03 1.10 -11.23
N ILE A 161 -10.18 0.93 -12.26
CA ILE A 161 -10.62 0.64 -13.65
C ILE A 161 -11.51 -0.60 -13.70
N ASN A 162 -11.14 -1.65 -12.98
CA ASN A 162 -11.84 -2.93 -12.94
C ASN A 162 -12.64 -3.10 -11.64
N LEU A 163 -13.33 -2.04 -11.22
CA LEU A 163 -14.03 -1.98 -9.94
C LEU A 163 -15.04 -3.13 -9.76
N LEU A 164 -15.79 -3.47 -10.79
CA LEU A 164 -16.79 -4.56 -10.70
C LEU A 164 -16.13 -5.91 -10.42
N GLN A 165 -15.04 -6.22 -11.13
CA GLN A 165 -14.28 -7.46 -10.91
C GLN A 165 -13.63 -7.50 -9.55
N VAL A 166 -13.14 -6.34 -9.04
CA VAL A 166 -12.59 -6.25 -7.69
C VAL A 166 -13.67 -6.48 -6.63
N LYS A 167 -14.86 -5.89 -6.80
CA LYS A 167 -16.01 -6.13 -5.91
C LYS A 167 -16.38 -7.60 -5.85
N GLU A 168 -16.47 -8.23 -6.99
CA GLU A 168 -16.79 -9.67 -7.08
C GLU A 168 -15.73 -10.52 -6.40
N ALA A 169 -14.44 -10.27 -6.65
CA ALA A 169 -13.35 -11.00 -6.02
C ALA A 169 -13.33 -10.82 -4.49
N ILE A 170 -13.57 -9.61 -3.99
CA ILE A 170 -13.69 -9.29 -2.57
C ILE A 170 -14.88 -10.03 -1.95
N ALA A 171 -16.04 -10.01 -2.60
CA ALA A 171 -17.23 -10.72 -2.12
C ALA A 171 -17.00 -12.24 -2.06
N ASN A 172 -16.35 -12.82 -3.07
CA ASN A 172 -16.01 -14.24 -3.10
C ASN A 172 -15.02 -14.60 -1.96
N ALA A 173 -14.01 -13.77 -1.72
CA ALA A 173 -13.05 -13.96 -0.64
C ALA A 173 -13.74 -13.90 0.74
N ALA A 174 -14.58 -12.89 0.98
CA ALA A 174 -15.35 -12.77 2.22
C ALA A 174 -16.29 -13.96 2.44
N LYS A 175 -17.00 -14.39 1.38
CA LYS A 175 -17.86 -15.59 1.43
C LYS A 175 -17.09 -16.87 1.72
N ALA A 176 -15.84 -16.95 1.29
CA ALA A 176 -14.93 -18.07 1.58
C ALA A 176 -14.33 -18.02 3.00
N GLY A 177 -14.67 -16.98 3.79
CA GLY A 177 -14.24 -16.83 5.19
C GLY A 177 -12.93 -16.05 5.37
N LEU A 178 -12.41 -15.38 4.34
CA LEU A 178 -11.23 -14.54 4.48
C LEU A 178 -11.61 -13.19 5.08
N GLY A 179 -10.79 -12.70 6.01
CA GLY A 179 -10.86 -11.30 6.45
C GLY A 179 -10.42 -10.38 5.32
N VAL A 180 -11.18 -9.33 5.04
CA VAL A 180 -10.88 -8.37 3.96
C VAL A 180 -10.54 -7.01 4.56
N VAL A 181 -9.34 -6.53 4.25
CA VAL A 181 -8.84 -5.20 4.62
C VAL A 181 -8.67 -4.37 3.35
N ALA A 182 -9.37 -3.26 3.26
CA ALA A 182 -9.24 -2.35 2.13
C ALA A 182 -8.09 -1.37 2.33
N ILE A 183 -7.27 -1.20 1.29
CA ILE A 183 -6.19 -0.21 1.24
C ILE A 183 -6.31 0.68 0.00
N LYS A 184 -5.54 1.77 -0.04
CA LYS A 184 -5.61 2.75 -1.14
C LYS A 184 -7.03 3.30 -1.35
N VAL A 185 -7.78 3.41 -0.27
CA VAL A 185 -9.18 3.83 -0.24
C VAL A 185 -9.32 5.30 -0.59
N ILE A 186 -8.53 6.15 0.08
CA ILE A 186 -8.55 7.59 -0.16
C ILE A 186 -7.78 7.86 -1.44
N ARG A 187 -8.53 8.27 -2.44
CA ARG A 187 -7.99 8.62 -3.74
C ARG A 187 -8.58 9.94 -4.19
N GLY A 188 -7.75 10.83 -4.68
CA GLY A 188 -8.19 12.13 -5.12
C GLY A 188 -7.31 12.71 -6.20
N ASP A 189 -7.80 13.80 -6.74
CA ASP A 189 -7.23 14.50 -7.86
C ASP A 189 -6.64 15.83 -7.38
N ILE A 190 -5.65 16.35 -8.10
CA ILE A 190 -5.20 17.73 -7.97
C ILE A 190 -5.67 18.46 -9.21
N GLU A 191 -6.43 19.52 -9.03
CA GLU A 191 -6.83 20.45 -10.08
C GLU A 191 -6.22 21.80 -9.77
N GLU A 192 -5.47 22.37 -10.72
CA GLU A 192 -4.84 23.69 -10.58
C GLU A 192 -4.10 23.92 -9.24
N GLY A 193 -3.44 22.89 -8.71
CA GLY A 193 -2.74 22.95 -7.43
C GLY A 193 -3.62 22.78 -6.19
N GLN A 194 -4.92 22.62 -6.34
CA GLN A 194 -5.84 22.33 -5.24
C GLN A 194 -6.11 20.81 -5.12
N LYS A 195 -6.00 20.32 -3.89
CA LYS A 195 -6.27 18.93 -3.56
C LYS A 195 -7.78 18.70 -3.46
N LEU A 196 -8.37 18.08 -4.49
CA LEU A 196 -9.77 17.66 -4.49
C LEU A 196 -9.92 16.28 -3.83
N LEU A 197 -9.61 16.19 -2.53
CA LEU A 197 -9.80 14.97 -1.76
C LEU A 197 -11.02 15.11 -0.87
N ASN A 198 -11.86 14.07 -0.88
CA ASN A 198 -12.85 13.86 0.17
C ASN A 198 -12.57 12.50 0.84
N PRO A 199 -11.66 12.46 1.85
CA PRO A 199 -11.32 11.23 2.56
C PRO A 199 -12.55 10.60 3.20
N GLY A 200 -13.42 11.41 3.81
CA GLY A 200 -14.65 10.95 4.45
C GLY A 200 -15.55 10.19 3.48
N ALA A 201 -15.86 10.77 2.30
CA ALA A 201 -16.68 10.11 1.29
C ALA A 201 -16.06 8.78 0.84
N SER A 202 -14.74 8.75 0.60
CA SER A 202 -14.03 7.55 0.16
C SER A 202 -14.06 6.45 1.20
N LEU A 203 -13.85 6.79 2.48
CA LEU A 203 -13.90 5.84 3.61
C LEU A 203 -15.32 5.32 3.84
N LYS A 204 -16.33 6.20 3.86
CA LYS A 204 -17.74 5.81 3.97
C LYS A 204 -18.14 4.82 2.88
N TRP A 205 -17.77 5.12 1.63
CA TRP A 205 -18.08 4.26 0.50
C TRP A 205 -17.51 2.84 0.66
N VAL A 206 -16.27 2.72 1.09
CA VAL A 206 -15.63 1.41 1.30
C VAL A 206 -16.24 0.68 2.49
N LEU A 207 -16.49 1.39 3.59
CA LEU A 207 -17.03 0.80 4.83
C LEU A 207 -18.52 0.41 4.72
N GLN A 208 -19.24 0.93 3.72
CA GLN A 208 -20.59 0.47 3.38
C GLN A 208 -20.60 -0.89 2.66
N ASP A 209 -19.47 -1.34 2.11
CA ASP A 209 -19.39 -2.68 1.52
C ASP A 209 -19.25 -3.73 2.64
N THR A 210 -20.31 -4.50 2.87
CA THR A 210 -20.38 -5.51 3.93
C THR A 210 -19.36 -6.64 3.78
N ASN A 211 -18.68 -6.75 2.64
CA ASN A 211 -17.60 -7.71 2.43
C ASN A 211 -16.24 -7.16 2.89
N VAL A 212 -16.15 -5.87 3.25
CA VAL A 212 -14.95 -5.24 3.78
C VAL A 212 -15.06 -5.18 5.31
N HIS A 213 -14.08 -5.76 5.99
CA HIS A 213 -14.09 -5.88 7.46
C HIS A 213 -13.32 -4.75 8.14
N ALA A 214 -12.34 -4.17 7.44
CA ALA A 214 -11.55 -3.05 7.96
C ALA A 214 -10.91 -2.25 6.82
N THR A 215 -10.48 -1.03 7.14
CA THR A 215 -9.60 -0.23 6.29
C THR A 215 -8.44 0.32 7.12
N VAL A 216 -7.30 0.57 6.47
CA VAL A 216 -6.11 1.12 7.11
C VAL A 216 -5.64 2.41 6.40
N PRO A 217 -6.42 3.50 6.49
CA PRO A 217 -6.00 4.79 5.97
C PRO A 217 -4.72 5.25 6.68
N GLY A 218 -3.89 5.98 5.96
CA GLY A 218 -2.76 6.70 6.54
C GLY A 218 -3.09 8.17 6.68
N PHE A 219 -2.72 8.77 7.80
CA PHE A 219 -2.82 10.20 8.03
C PHE A 219 -1.49 10.75 8.57
N SER A 220 -1.19 12.00 8.26
CA SER A 220 0.09 12.64 8.57
C SER A 220 -0.03 13.76 9.61
N ASN A 221 -1.24 14.12 9.97
CA ASN A 221 -1.57 15.16 10.96
C ASN A 221 -2.88 14.86 11.69
N PHE A 222 -3.17 15.60 12.74
CA PHE A 222 -4.35 15.41 13.59
C PHE A 222 -5.67 15.75 12.87
N ASP A 223 -5.66 16.69 11.94
CA ASP A 223 -6.88 17.06 11.18
C ASP A 223 -7.29 15.90 10.26
N GLU A 224 -6.34 15.28 9.55
CA GLU A 224 -6.59 14.10 8.75
C GLU A 224 -7.08 12.93 9.62
N MET A 225 -6.47 12.72 10.80
CA MET A 225 -6.91 11.70 11.76
C MET A 225 -8.36 11.94 12.19
N ASN A 226 -8.72 13.16 12.53
CA ASN A 226 -10.07 13.50 12.98
C ASN A 226 -11.11 13.28 11.86
N ILE A 227 -10.76 13.63 10.61
CA ILE A 227 -11.63 13.36 9.46
C ILE A 227 -11.84 11.85 9.30
N ASP A 228 -10.77 11.06 9.35
CA ASP A 228 -10.87 9.61 9.19
C ASP A 228 -11.68 8.94 10.32
N LEU A 229 -11.58 9.46 11.55
CA LEU A 229 -12.34 8.95 12.70
C LEU A 229 -13.82 9.34 12.64
N SER A 230 -14.12 10.56 12.18
CA SER A 230 -15.51 11.07 12.15
C SER A 230 -16.43 10.23 11.27
N VAL A 231 -15.92 9.48 10.30
CA VAL A 231 -16.74 8.61 9.45
C VAL A 231 -17.39 7.47 10.24
N MET A 232 -16.81 7.11 11.39
CA MET A 232 -17.37 6.03 12.23
C MET A 232 -18.63 6.45 13.00
N GLU A 233 -18.92 7.75 13.07
CA GLU A 233 -20.14 8.27 13.69
C GLU A 233 -21.35 8.09 12.76
N ASP A 234 -21.16 8.28 11.46
CA ASP A 234 -22.20 8.10 10.45
C ASP A 234 -21.59 7.72 9.10
N LEU A 235 -21.88 6.52 8.62
CA LEU A 235 -21.46 6.04 7.30
C LEU A 235 -22.36 6.52 6.17
N SER A 236 -23.44 7.24 6.43
CA SER A 236 -24.35 7.76 5.39
C SER A 236 -23.62 8.75 4.50
N LEU A 237 -23.84 8.65 3.19
CA LEU A 237 -23.28 9.57 2.20
C LEU A 237 -24.25 10.73 1.97
N THR A 238 -23.77 11.95 2.08
CA THR A 238 -24.49 13.15 1.65
C THR A 238 -24.55 13.25 0.13
N ASP A 239 -25.46 14.06 -0.42
CA ASP A 239 -25.54 14.30 -1.86
C ASP A 239 -24.22 14.86 -2.42
N ALA A 240 -23.53 15.73 -1.67
CA ALA A 240 -22.23 16.26 -2.07
C ALA A 240 -21.15 15.17 -2.13
N GLU A 241 -21.12 14.26 -1.14
CA GLU A 241 -20.22 13.11 -1.11
C GLU A 241 -20.53 12.12 -2.24
N MET A 242 -21.80 11.83 -2.50
CA MET A 242 -22.22 11.00 -3.62
C MET A 242 -21.81 11.61 -4.97
N ASN A 243 -21.97 12.91 -5.14
CA ASN A 243 -21.54 13.61 -6.35
C ASN A 243 -20.02 13.57 -6.51
N TYR A 244 -19.25 13.72 -5.42
CA TYR A 244 -17.81 13.57 -5.45
C TYR A 244 -17.40 12.16 -5.91
N LEU A 245 -18.04 11.12 -5.41
CA LEU A 245 -17.73 9.73 -5.76
C LEU A 245 -18.10 9.37 -7.20
N LYS A 246 -19.12 10.01 -7.76
CA LYS A 246 -19.62 9.82 -9.13
C LYS A 246 -18.85 10.62 -10.19
N ARG A 247 -17.98 11.55 -9.79
CA ARG A 247 -17.24 12.37 -10.76
C ARG A 247 -16.48 11.46 -11.71
N GLU A 248 -16.93 11.45 -12.96
CA GLU A 248 -16.31 10.73 -14.08
C GLU A 248 -15.08 11.47 -14.63
N ASP A 249 -14.85 12.67 -14.13
CA ASP A 249 -13.81 13.55 -14.63
C ASP A 249 -12.47 12.85 -14.53
N SER A 250 -11.85 12.67 -15.66
CA SER A 250 -10.55 12.03 -15.91
C SER A 250 -9.39 12.91 -15.40
N TYR A 251 -9.53 13.43 -14.19
CA TYR A 251 -8.43 14.19 -13.59
C TYR A 251 -7.27 13.24 -13.28
N SER A 252 -6.11 13.71 -13.64
CA SER A 252 -4.83 13.06 -13.43
C SER A 252 -4.61 12.76 -11.95
N GLY A 253 -5.16 11.67 -11.45
CA GLY A 253 -5.01 11.27 -10.05
C GLY A 253 -3.55 11.18 -9.63
N LEU A 254 -3.29 11.41 -8.34
CA LEU A 254 -1.94 11.31 -7.75
C LEU A 254 -1.44 9.88 -7.62
N PHE A 255 -2.35 8.89 -7.75
CA PHE A 255 -2.06 7.53 -7.35
C PHE A 255 -2.08 6.58 -8.53
N CYS A 256 -0.92 6.05 -8.87
CA CYS A 256 -0.80 4.95 -9.80
C CYS A 256 -1.41 3.68 -9.20
N GLN A 257 -2.21 2.95 -9.98
CA GLN A 257 -2.81 1.68 -9.56
C GLN A 257 -1.84 0.49 -9.65
N GLY A 258 -0.63 0.72 -10.19
CA GLY A 258 0.36 -0.33 -10.34
C GLY A 258 -0.03 -1.44 -11.32
N CYS A 259 -0.90 -1.18 -12.30
CA CYS A 259 -1.36 -2.19 -13.26
C CYS A 259 -0.25 -2.72 -14.18
N GLY A 260 0.90 -2.05 -14.26
CA GLY A 260 2.08 -2.49 -15.00
C GLY A 260 2.01 -2.35 -16.51
N GLN A 261 0.88 -1.97 -17.09
CA GLN A 261 0.71 -1.94 -18.56
C GLN A 261 1.65 -0.96 -19.28
N CYS A 262 2.09 0.09 -18.60
CA CYS A 262 3.05 1.05 -19.11
C CYS A 262 4.47 0.48 -19.24
N LEU A 263 4.80 -0.59 -18.51
CA LEU A 263 6.16 -1.16 -18.49
C LEU A 263 6.60 -1.67 -19.85
N GLN A 264 5.71 -2.35 -20.56
CA GLN A 264 5.98 -2.89 -21.90
C GLN A 264 6.03 -1.82 -23.00
N GLN A 265 5.52 -0.63 -22.71
CA GLN A 265 5.43 0.48 -23.66
C GLN A 265 6.63 1.44 -23.54
N CYS A 266 7.42 1.33 -22.46
CA CYS A 266 8.54 2.23 -22.20
C CYS A 266 9.81 1.74 -22.86
N ASN A 267 10.29 2.45 -23.91
CA ASN A 267 11.51 2.10 -24.61
C ASN A 267 12.79 2.27 -23.76
N ALA A 268 12.73 3.09 -22.70
CA ALA A 268 13.82 3.27 -21.74
C ALA A 268 13.76 2.25 -20.58
N GLU A 269 12.82 1.32 -20.62
CA GLU A 269 12.62 0.27 -19.61
C GLU A 269 12.49 0.79 -18.15
N LEU A 270 12.01 2.02 -17.98
CA LEU A 270 11.87 2.63 -16.66
C LEU A 270 10.83 1.89 -15.81
N PRO A 271 11.05 1.75 -14.50
CA PRO A 271 10.09 1.17 -13.57
C PRO A 271 8.96 2.18 -13.26
N ILE A 272 8.13 2.47 -14.28
CA ILE A 272 7.11 3.52 -14.25
C ILE A 272 6.21 3.44 -13.00
N PRO A 273 5.68 2.28 -12.56
CA PRO A 273 4.86 2.21 -11.35
C PRO A 273 5.58 2.70 -10.08
N ASP A 274 6.90 2.45 -9.96
CA ASP A 274 7.68 2.90 -8.81
C ASP A 274 8.00 4.39 -8.89
N LEU A 275 8.30 4.91 -10.08
CA LEU A 275 8.45 6.34 -10.31
C LEU A 275 7.13 7.09 -10.02
N MET A 276 5.99 6.53 -10.41
CA MET A 276 4.68 7.07 -10.07
C MET A 276 4.37 6.96 -8.57
N ARG A 277 4.93 5.97 -7.87
CA ARG A 277 4.85 5.89 -6.40
C ARG A 277 5.67 7.00 -5.75
N ALA A 278 6.88 7.28 -6.28
CA ALA A 278 7.66 8.43 -5.82
C ALA A 278 6.90 9.75 -6.05
N TYR A 279 6.24 9.90 -7.21
CA TYR A 279 5.37 11.04 -7.49
C TYR A 279 4.25 11.19 -6.43
N MET A 280 3.60 10.10 -6.06
CA MET A 280 2.61 10.08 -4.99
C MET A 280 3.20 10.53 -3.64
N TYR A 281 4.41 10.10 -3.31
CA TYR A 281 5.07 10.51 -2.06
C TYR A 281 5.34 12.00 -2.02
N VAL A 282 5.78 12.60 -3.15
CA VAL A 282 6.04 14.04 -3.23
C VAL A 282 4.74 14.84 -3.19
N TYR A 283 3.87 14.60 -4.14
CA TYR A 283 2.71 15.47 -4.38
C TYR A 283 1.47 15.06 -3.58
N GLY A 284 1.32 13.77 -3.28
CA GLY A 284 0.22 13.24 -2.49
C GLY A 284 0.48 13.32 -0.99
N TYR A 285 1.60 12.78 -0.54
CA TYR A 285 1.92 12.71 0.89
C TYR A 285 2.81 13.84 1.38
N ARG A 286 3.33 14.69 0.48
CA ARG A 286 4.26 15.78 0.81
C ARG A 286 5.49 15.30 1.58
N GLN A 287 6.02 14.16 1.17
CA GLN A 287 7.18 13.51 1.76
C GLN A 287 8.30 13.32 0.71
N PRO A 288 8.96 14.40 0.26
CA PRO A 288 9.99 14.32 -0.77
C PRO A 288 11.20 13.47 -0.35
N ALA A 289 11.52 13.43 0.95
CA ALA A 289 12.59 12.57 1.46
C ALA A 289 12.29 11.08 1.29
N LEU A 290 11.01 10.67 1.46
CA LEU A 290 10.58 9.30 1.23
C LEU A 290 10.65 8.93 -0.27
N ALA A 291 10.22 9.84 -1.13
CA ALA A 291 10.34 9.68 -2.57
C ALA A 291 11.80 9.53 -3.00
N HIS A 292 12.67 10.40 -2.51
CA HIS A 292 14.09 10.35 -2.79
C HIS A 292 14.75 9.04 -2.34
N SER A 293 14.41 8.54 -1.14
CA SER A 293 14.88 7.24 -0.64
C SER A 293 14.43 6.10 -1.56
N LEU A 294 13.19 6.12 -2.04
CA LEU A 294 12.70 5.15 -3.01
C LEU A 294 13.49 5.24 -4.31
N LEU A 295 13.65 6.44 -4.89
CA LEU A 295 14.35 6.65 -6.15
C LEU A 295 15.83 6.21 -6.08
N LYS A 296 16.48 6.43 -4.94
CA LYS A 296 17.85 5.95 -4.70
C LYS A 296 17.97 4.43 -4.61
N SER A 297 16.91 3.75 -4.21
CA SER A 297 16.87 2.28 -4.15
C SER A 297 16.56 1.61 -5.49
N LEU A 298 16.11 2.38 -6.49
CA LEU A 298 15.82 1.88 -7.82
C LEU A 298 17.09 1.88 -8.67
N GLU A 299 17.36 0.75 -9.33
CA GLU A 299 18.36 0.66 -10.39
C GLU A 299 17.76 1.27 -11.66
N LEU A 300 17.84 2.59 -11.80
CA LEU A 300 17.34 3.28 -12.98
C LEU A 300 18.37 3.14 -14.13
N PRO A 301 17.91 2.83 -15.34
CA PRO A 301 18.78 2.84 -16.51
C PRO A 301 19.32 4.26 -16.74
N HIS A 302 20.47 4.36 -17.44
CA HIS A 302 21.12 5.63 -17.75
C HIS A 302 20.31 6.56 -18.68
N LYS A 303 19.27 6.05 -19.32
CA LYS A 303 18.38 6.84 -20.19
C LYS A 303 17.23 7.42 -19.37
N ASP A 304 17.20 8.72 -19.29
CA ASP A 304 16.11 9.47 -18.67
C ASP A 304 14.94 9.70 -19.63
N CYS A 305 13.78 10.08 -19.10
CA CYS A 305 12.62 10.47 -19.91
C CYS A 305 12.91 11.65 -20.85
N ASP A 306 13.81 12.55 -20.46
CA ASP A 306 14.21 13.71 -21.27
C ASP A 306 14.91 13.31 -22.57
N ASP A 307 15.50 12.13 -22.66
CA ASP A 307 16.17 11.59 -23.86
C ASP A 307 15.19 10.91 -24.84
N CYS A 308 13.91 10.81 -24.51
CA CYS A 308 12.90 10.22 -25.37
C CYS A 308 12.34 11.26 -26.35
N PRO A 309 12.53 11.10 -27.67
CA PRO A 309 12.00 12.05 -28.67
C PRO A 309 10.47 12.06 -28.73
N SER A 310 9.83 10.97 -28.33
CA SER A 310 8.37 10.88 -28.17
C SER A 310 8.03 9.74 -27.20
N CYS A 311 7.21 10.02 -26.20
CA CYS A 311 6.72 9.02 -25.28
C CYS A 311 5.61 8.19 -25.91
N GLN A 312 5.79 6.85 -25.97
CA GLN A 312 4.78 5.91 -26.46
C GLN A 312 3.87 5.37 -25.35
N VAL A 313 4.12 5.76 -24.10
CA VAL A 313 3.40 5.24 -22.96
C VAL A 313 2.00 5.84 -22.87
N VAL A 314 1.00 4.99 -23.02
CA VAL A 314 -0.42 5.33 -22.83
C VAL A 314 -0.90 4.73 -21.52
N CYS A 315 -1.23 5.58 -20.56
CA CYS A 315 -1.82 5.14 -19.31
C CYS A 315 -3.31 4.89 -19.48
N GLN A 316 -3.82 3.75 -19.02
CA GLN A 316 -5.26 3.45 -19.03
C GLN A 316 -6.10 4.44 -18.21
N ASN A 317 -5.49 5.12 -17.24
CA ASN A 317 -6.13 6.18 -16.45
C ASN A 317 -6.00 7.56 -17.11
N GLY A 318 -5.52 7.64 -18.35
CA GLY A 318 -5.38 8.90 -19.08
C GLY A 318 -4.24 9.81 -18.59
N TRP A 319 -3.33 9.31 -17.76
CA TRP A 319 -2.24 10.14 -17.25
C TRP A 319 -1.17 10.41 -18.29
N LYS A 320 -0.68 11.61 -18.30
CA LYS A 320 0.53 11.99 -19.00
C LYS A 320 1.75 11.55 -18.20
N VAL A 321 2.08 10.26 -18.37
CA VAL A 321 3.10 9.57 -17.56
C VAL A 321 4.47 10.25 -17.69
N SER A 322 4.86 10.64 -18.89
CA SER A 322 6.15 11.30 -19.16
C SER A 322 6.34 12.58 -18.34
N GLU A 323 5.33 13.45 -18.29
CA GLU A 323 5.42 14.71 -17.53
C GLU A 323 5.66 14.46 -16.03
N LYS A 324 5.03 13.41 -15.47
CA LYS A 324 5.15 13.08 -14.04
C LYS A 324 6.48 12.37 -13.71
N ILE A 325 6.95 11.53 -14.61
CA ILE A 325 8.19 10.76 -14.40
C ILE A 325 9.42 11.65 -14.51
N CYS A 326 9.45 12.61 -15.46
CA CYS A 326 10.58 13.53 -15.62
C CYS A 326 10.90 14.26 -14.32
N ASP A 327 9.89 14.75 -13.61
CA ASP A 327 10.08 15.37 -12.30
C ASP A 327 10.69 14.42 -11.27
N MET A 328 10.28 13.16 -11.29
CA MET A 328 10.80 12.17 -10.33
C MET A 328 12.23 11.75 -10.62
N VAL A 329 12.59 11.60 -11.88
CA VAL A 329 13.98 11.28 -12.25
C VAL A 329 14.93 12.39 -11.79
N ARG A 330 14.54 13.66 -11.96
CA ARG A 330 15.32 14.81 -11.49
C ARG A 330 15.45 14.86 -9.97
N LEU A 331 14.40 14.48 -9.23
CA LEU A 331 14.43 14.43 -7.77
C LEU A 331 15.49 13.48 -7.23
N ARG A 332 15.81 12.39 -7.94
CA ARG A 332 16.87 11.44 -7.57
C ARG A 332 18.21 12.13 -7.30
N ASP A 333 18.54 13.15 -8.10
CA ASP A 333 19.83 13.81 -8.08
C ASP A 333 19.89 15.03 -7.14
N VAL A 334 18.75 15.38 -6.51
CA VAL A 334 18.71 16.43 -5.49
C VAL A 334 19.45 15.97 -4.23
N PRO A 335 20.40 16.76 -3.69
CA PRO A 335 21.04 16.43 -2.42
C PRO A 335 20.01 16.28 -1.29
N SER A 336 20.16 15.25 -0.46
CA SER A 336 19.19 14.96 0.63
C SER A 336 19.05 16.11 1.64
N SER A 337 20.08 16.96 1.76
CA SER A 337 20.03 18.16 2.62
C SER A 337 19.04 19.22 2.17
N PHE A 338 18.54 19.15 0.93
CA PHE A 338 17.50 20.08 0.42
C PHE A 338 16.08 19.51 0.53
N LEU A 339 15.94 18.27 1.01
CA LEU A 339 14.66 17.58 1.13
C LEU A 339 14.20 17.63 2.60
N VAL A 340 13.65 18.76 3.02
CA VAL A 340 13.18 19.00 4.40
C VAL A 340 11.68 18.83 4.46
#